data_c90f29a2c23ca758a5cd6fc8d4ab391a
#
_entry.id   c90f29a2c23ca758a5cd6fc8d4ab391a
#
_cell.length_a   1.000
_cell.length_b   1.000
_cell.length_c   1.000
_cell.angle_alpha   90.00
_cell.angle_beta   90.00
_cell.angle_gamma   90.00
#
_symmetry.space_group_name_H-M   'P 1'
#
loop_
_entity.id
_entity.type
_entity.pdbx_description
1 polymer ?
#
loop_
_entity_poly.entity_id
_entity_poly.type
_entity_poly.pdbx_seq_one_letter_code
_entity_poly.pdbx_strand_id
1 'polypeptide(L)'
;MGKKLIIVGDDKQVSPMAVGTDTDKMSALEQMYLHDKIPNSHLYNAKTSIYDIATTTFQPLMLREHFRCVPEIIGFSNMLSYDYKIKPLRDASSSTLLPAVVNYRVADGQRMGRFKTNPKEAEAIVALMKACMEQDECQGKTFGVISLLGDEQVKIIQREIEQEIDAKEIVSRNILCGNSANFQGDERDVVFLSLVDSGDGTGPLSMMGFGVDDAMRKRYNVAASRARDQLWVVHSLDAANDLKPGDMRKRLIDYAANPHALDVQHTEIEAHSESPFELAVATNLSDRGYHLVQQWKVGAYRLDMVALCGKKMVAIECDGERWHSGEEKVREDMERQTILERLGWRFIRIRGSEYYRAPEETMERVVSELTAFGIEPETAEGSNSGEQRSSELLSRVKLRAAQIIESKHSEDDSIDLETIQIALDPKSIVPKQDEEKGSSVQMEAVVEQTII
;
A
#
# COMPACT_ATOMS: atom_id res chain seq x y z
N MET A 1 -17.32 -7.72 -36.17
CA MET A 1 -17.04 -8.49 -34.93
C MET A 1 -15.64 -9.05 -35.02
N GLY A 2 -14.85 -8.95 -33.93
CA GLY A 2 -13.50 -9.53 -33.84
C GLY A 2 -13.56 -11.05 -33.88
N LYS A 3 -12.56 -11.69 -34.50
CA LYS A 3 -12.45 -13.15 -34.55
C LYS A 3 -11.90 -13.74 -33.25
N LYS A 4 -11.28 -12.90 -32.38
CA LYS A 4 -10.72 -13.27 -31.07
C LYS A 4 -11.04 -12.17 -30.07
N LEU A 5 -11.28 -12.55 -28.82
CA LEU A 5 -11.57 -11.64 -27.71
C LEU A 5 -10.65 -12.00 -26.54
N ILE A 6 -10.02 -11.00 -25.96
CA ILE A 6 -9.27 -11.12 -24.71
C ILE A 6 -9.97 -10.22 -23.70
N ILE A 7 -10.39 -10.79 -22.57
CA ILE A 7 -11.01 -10.07 -21.46
C ILE A 7 -10.04 -10.09 -20.30
N VAL A 8 -9.66 -8.90 -19.80
CA VAL A 8 -8.79 -8.73 -18.65
C VAL A 8 -9.64 -8.20 -17.51
N GLY A 9 -9.53 -8.83 -16.34
CA GLY A 9 -10.27 -8.44 -15.14
C GLY A 9 -9.77 -9.17 -13.91
N ASP A 10 -10.33 -8.81 -12.76
CA ASP A 10 -10.02 -9.41 -11.47
C ASP A 10 -11.28 -9.38 -10.58
N ASP A 11 -11.84 -10.54 -10.32
CA ASP A 11 -13.04 -10.71 -9.47
C ASP A 11 -12.79 -10.42 -7.97
N LYS A 12 -11.53 -10.33 -7.57
CA LYS A 12 -11.12 -9.98 -6.20
C LYS A 12 -10.97 -8.47 -5.97
N GLN A 13 -11.09 -7.66 -7.03
CA GLN A 13 -11.07 -6.21 -6.95
C GLN A 13 -12.48 -5.62 -6.93
N VAL A 14 -12.58 -4.28 -6.80
CA VAL A 14 -13.86 -3.59 -6.68
C VAL A 14 -14.72 -3.84 -7.93
N SER A 15 -15.92 -4.32 -7.71
CA SER A 15 -16.91 -4.54 -8.76
C SER A 15 -17.54 -3.20 -9.20
N PRO A 16 -18.14 -3.12 -10.40
CA PRO A 16 -18.84 -1.93 -10.86
C PRO A 16 -19.87 -1.47 -9.81
N MET A 17 -19.89 -0.16 -9.52
CA MET A 17 -20.86 0.41 -8.61
C MET A 17 -22.10 0.87 -9.39
N ALA A 18 -23.27 0.40 -8.97
CA ALA A 18 -24.56 0.76 -9.57
C ALA A 18 -25.07 2.15 -9.14
N VAL A 19 -24.16 3.09 -8.82
CA VAL A 19 -24.52 4.44 -8.36
C VAL A 19 -25.22 5.20 -9.46
N GLY A 20 -26.41 5.71 -9.17
CA GLY A 20 -27.23 6.46 -10.15
C GLY A 20 -27.96 5.59 -11.18
N THR A 21 -27.87 4.26 -11.07
CA THR A 21 -28.55 3.35 -11.98
C THR A 21 -29.88 2.91 -11.37
N ASP A 22 -30.95 3.07 -12.09
CA ASP A 22 -32.28 2.57 -11.73
C ASP A 22 -32.32 1.05 -11.94
N THR A 23 -32.14 0.31 -10.87
CA THR A 23 -32.06 -1.17 -10.89
C THR A 23 -33.39 -1.79 -11.34
N ASP A 24 -34.52 -1.17 -11.04
CA ASP A 24 -35.83 -1.68 -11.41
C ASP A 24 -36.08 -1.55 -12.91
N LYS A 25 -35.68 -0.42 -13.49
CA LYS A 25 -35.70 -0.25 -14.95
C LYS A 25 -34.77 -1.22 -15.66
N MET A 26 -33.56 -1.45 -15.12
CA MET A 26 -32.66 -2.44 -15.70
C MET A 26 -33.23 -3.85 -15.65
N SER A 27 -33.82 -4.25 -14.53
CA SER A 27 -34.49 -5.56 -14.42
C SER A 27 -35.67 -5.69 -15.38
N ALA A 28 -36.46 -4.63 -15.54
CA ALA A 28 -37.55 -4.62 -16.51
C ALA A 28 -37.06 -4.75 -17.95
N LEU A 29 -35.98 -4.05 -18.32
CA LEU A 29 -35.34 -4.17 -19.63
C LEU A 29 -34.73 -5.54 -19.87
N GLU A 30 -34.09 -6.13 -18.86
CA GLU A 30 -33.56 -7.50 -18.90
C GLU A 30 -34.68 -8.49 -19.22
N GLN A 31 -35.77 -8.44 -18.43
CA GLN A 31 -36.93 -9.30 -18.65
C GLN A 31 -37.54 -9.12 -20.04
N MET A 32 -37.70 -7.88 -20.52
CA MET A 32 -38.35 -7.58 -21.78
C MET A 32 -37.52 -8.01 -23.00
N TYR A 33 -36.20 -7.81 -22.96
CA TYR A 33 -35.36 -7.94 -24.13
C TYR A 33 -34.41 -9.14 -24.11
N LEU A 34 -33.99 -9.60 -22.95
CA LEU A 34 -32.92 -10.60 -22.79
C LEU A 34 -33.43 -11.93 -22.23
N HIS A 35 -34.45 -11.92 -21.35
CA HIS A 35 -34.99 -13.12 -20.73
C HIS A 35 -35.36 -14.18 -21.77
N ASP A 36 -34.93 -15.41 -21.56
CA ASP A 36 -35.12 -16.56 -22.44
C ASP A 36 -34.52 -16.42 -23.86
N LYS A 37 -33.86 -15.31 -24.21
CA LYS A 37 -33.26 -15.09 -25.53
C LYS A 37 -31.76 -15.32 -25.52
N ILE A 38 -31.12 -15.08 -24.39
CA ILE A 38 -29.67 -15.31 -24.22
C ILE A 38 -29.38 -16.07 -22.92
N PRO A 39 -28.35 -16.94 -22.91
CA PRO A 39 -27.93 -17.63 -21.70
C PRO A 39 -27.49 -16.62 -20.64
N ASN A 40 -27.82 -16.94 -19.37
CA ASN A 40 -27.41 -16.13 -18.21
C ASN A 40 -27.86 -14.66 -18.27
N SER A 41 -29.04 -14.37 -18.84
CA SER A 41 -29.59 -13.00 -18.98
C SER A 41 -29.58 -12.21 -17.67
N HIS A 42 -29.82 -12.87 -16.52
CA HIS A 42 -29.83 -12.29 -15.18
C HIS A 42 -28.48 -11.66 -14.77
N LEU A 43 -27.39 -12.02 -15.43
CA LEU A 43 -26.06 -11.41 -15.19
C LEU A 43 -25.87 -10.05 -15.87
N TYR A 44 -26.77 -9.67 -16.80
CA TYR A 44 -26.69 -8.37 -17.47
C TYR A 44 -27.33 -7.28 -16.62
N ASN A 45 -26.71 -6.99 -15.49
CA ASN A 45 -27.15 -6.00 -14.51
C ASN A 45 -26.03 -5.00 -14.20
N ALA A 46 -26.33 -3.95 -13.43
CA ALA A 46 -25.38 -2.88 -13.11
C ALA A 46 -24.22 -3.27 -12.18
N LYS A 47 -24.25 -4.46 -11.59
CA LYS A 47 -23.26 -4.93 -10.60
C LYS A 47 -22.33 -6.00 -11.15
N THR A 48 -22.67 -6.60 -12.27
CA THR A 48 -21.89 -7.70 -12.89
C THR A 48 -20.97 -7.14 -13.96
N SER A 49 -19.70 -7.44 -13.88
CA SER A 49 -18.73 -7.04 -14.90
C SER A 49 -18.75 -8.00 -16.11
N ILE A 50 -18.23 -7.55 -17.24
CA ILE A 50 -18.03 -8.42 -18.41
C ILE A 50 -17.10 -9.60 -18.09
N TYR A 51 -16.17 -9.43 -17.15
CA TYR A 51 -15.30 -10.48 -16.67
C TYR A 51 -16.10 -11.56 -15.93
N ASP A 52 -17.01 -11.18 -15.04
CA ASP A 52 -17.89 -12.11 -14.33
C ASP A 52 -18.73 -12.91 -15.29
N ILE A 53 -19.29 -12.26 -16.33
CA ILE A 53 -20.06 -12.96 -17.37
C ILE A 53 -19.17 -13.94 -18.13
N ALA A 54 -17.96 -13.53 -18.50
CA ALA A 54 -17.04 -14.38 -19.26
C ALA A 54 -16.60 -15.63 -18.48
N THR A 55 -16.40 -15.52 -17.18
CA THR A 55 -16.00 -16.65 -16.31
C THR A 55 -17.05 -17.72 -16.18
N THR A 56 -18.31 -17.44 -16.53
CA THR A 56 -19.36 -18.50 -16.61
C THR A 56 -19.15 -19.48 -17.76
N THR A 57 -18.38 -19.08 -18.77
CA THR A 57 -18.17 -19.86 -20.00
C THR A 57 -16.69 -20.22 -20.21
N PHE A 58 -15.80 -19.32 -19.84
CA PHE A 58 -14.36 -19.47 -20.05
C PHE A 58 -13.65 -19.67 -18.72
N GLN A 59 -12.69 -20.59 -18.71
CA GLN A 59 -11.82 -20.75 -17.54
C GLN A 59 -10.80 -19.59 -17.51
N PRO A 60 -10.73 -18.80 -16.42
CA PRO A 60 -9.79 -17.70 -16.32
C PRO A 60 -8.35 -18.21 -16.15
N LEU A 61 -7.41 -17.53 -16.81
CA LEU A 61 -5.99 -17.70 -16.57
C LEU A 61 -5.54 -16.63 -15.56
N MET A 62 -5.09 -17.08 -14.39
CA MET A 62 -4.59 -16.18 -13.36
C MET A 62 -3.14 -15.81 -13.65
N LEU A 63 -2.87 -14.51 -13.81
CA LEU A 63 -1.51 -13.96 -13.80
C LEU A 63 -1.04 -13.89 -12.36
N ARG A 64 0.07 -14.57 -12.05
CA ARG A 64 0.56 -14.71 -10.67
C ARG A 64 1.72 -13.79 -10.33
N GLU A 65 2.38 -13.24 -11.31
CA GLU A 65 3.57 -12.40 -11.12
C GLU A 65 3.16 -10.97 -10.83
N HIS A 66 3.74 -10.38 -9.77
CA HIS A 66 3.44 -9.04 -9.32
C HIS A 66 4.70 -8.18 -9.28
N PHE A 67 4.68 -7.08 -10.01
CA PHE A 67 5.85 -6.21 -10.25
C PHE A 67 5.73 -4.83 -9.58
N ARG A 68 4.58 -4.49 -9.01
CA ARG A 68 4.29 -3.14 -8.50
C ARG A 68 4.83 -2.93 -7.10
N CYS A 69 4.30 -3.66 -6.14
CA CYS A 69 4.56 -3.46 -4.74
C CYS A 69 5.79 -4.25 -4.29
N VAL A 70 6.47 -3.77 -3.26
CA VAL A 70 7.42 -4.60 -2.51
C VAL A 70 6.68 -5.78 -1.84
N PRO A 71 7.37 -6.90 -1.55
CA PRO A 71 6.74 -8.13 -1.06
C PRO A 71 5.85 -7.94 0.16
N GLU A 72 6.28 -7.15 1.13
CA GLU A 72 5.56 -6.90 2.38
C GLU A 72 4.22 -6.19 2.14
N ILE A 73 4.11 -5.35 1.12
CA ILE A 73 2.87 -4.64 0.80
C ILE A 73 1.87 -5.58 0.13
N ILE A 74 2.29 -6.31 -0.91
CA ILE A 74 1.38 -7.22 -1.62
C ILE A 74 1.03 -8.45 -0.79
N GLY A 75 1.82 -8.79 0.22
CA GLY A 75 1.61 -9.93 1.11
C GLY A 75 0.23 -9.93 1.77
N PHE A 76 -0.27 -8.78 2.21
CA PHE A 76 -1.62 -8.67 2.75
C PHE A 76 -2.70 -9.08 1.74
N SER A 77 -2.64 -8.53 0.53
CA SER A 77 -3.58 -8.87 -0.54
C SER A 77 -3.48 -10.34 -0.94
N ASN A 78 -2.27 -10.88 -0.96
CA ASN A 78 -1.99 -12.27 -1.29
C ASN A 78 -2.63 -13.23 -0.27
N MET A 79 -2.45 -12.95 1.02
CA MET A 79 -3.11 -13.65 2.12
C MET A 79 -4.64 -13.49 2.05
N LEU A 80 -5.11 -12.27 1.81
CA LEU A 80 -6.53 -11.94 1.90
C LEU A 80 -7.35 -12.55 0.77
N SER A 81 -6.88 -12.49 -0.48
CA SER A 81 -7.71 -12.67 -1.67
C SER A 81 -7.18 -13.66 -2.69
N TYR A 82 -5.88 -14.00 -2.63
CA TYR A 82 -5.24 -14.79 -3.69
C TYR A 82 -4.63 -16.12 -3.21
N ASP A 83 -4.95 -16.55 -1.98
CA ASP A 83 -4.50 -17.82 -1.40
C ASP A 83 -2.98 -18.04 -1.54
N TYR A 84 -2.19 -16.97 -1.32
CA TYR A 84 -0.73 -16.95 -1.47
C TYR A 84 -0.22 -17.34 -2.88
N LYS A 85 -1.07 -17.22 -3.91
CA LYS A 85 -0.70 -17.58 -5.29
C LYS A 85 0.03 -16.47 -6.03
N ILE A 86 -0.03 -15.23 -5.55
CA ILE A 86 0.71 -14.10 -6.11
C ILE A 86 2.18 -14.23 -5.76
N LYS A 87 3.04 -14.06 -6.75
CA LYS A 87 4.48 -14.11 -6.64
C LYS A 87 5.04 -12.71 -6.77
N PRO A 88 5.46 -12.06 -5.67
CA PRO A 88 6.11 -10.76 -5.77
C PRO A 88 7.47 -10.94 -6.43
N LEU A 89 7.73 -10.16 -7.48
CA LEU A 89 9.01 -10.19 -8.21
C LEU A 89 9.83 -8.94 -7.96
N ARG A 90 9.22 -7.90 -7.40
CA ARG A 90 9.95 -6.70 -7.03
C ARG A 90 10.82 -6.98 -5.80
N ASP A 91 12.08 -6.56 -5.89
CA ASP A 91 13.01 -6.68 -4.78
C ASP A 91 12.68 -5.68 -3.66
N ALA A 92 12.62 -6.16 -2.42
CA ALA A 92 12.42 -5.32 -1.23
C ALA A 92 13.51 -4.25 -1.08
N SER A 93 14.76 -4.57 -1.45
CA SER A 93 15.89 -3.63 -1.40
C SER A 93 15.80 -2.49 -2.41
N SER A 94 14.92 -2.59 -3.40
CA SER A 94 14.67 -1.51 -4.37
C SER A 94 13.99 -0.28 -3.76
N SER A 95 13.40 -0.41 -2.56
CA SER A 95 12.81 0.70 -1.81
C SER A 95 13.74 1.21 -0.71
N THR A 96 13.89 2.53 -0.63
CA THR A 96 14.59 3.20 0.48
C THR A 96 13.67 3.49 1.67
N LEU A 97 12.36 3.30 1.49
CA LEU A 97 11.34 3.60 2.50
C LEU A 97 11.05 2.37 3.36
N LEU A 98 11.67 2.32 4.53
CA LEU A 98 11.45 1.25 5.49
C LEU A 98 10.94 1.79 6.84
N PRO A 99 10.10 1.01 7.52
CA PRO A 99 9.51 -0.25 7.06
C PRO A 99 8.55 -0.03 5.89
N ALA A 100 8.36 -1.07 5.04
CA ALA A 100 7.47 -0.98 3.88
C ALA A 100 5.98 -0.89 4.29
N VAL A 101 5.61 -1.46 5.43
CA VAL A 101 4.27 -1.36 6.02
C VAL A 101 4.37 -0.78 7.42
N VAL A 102 3.59 0.26 7.68
CA VAL A 102 3.60 1.00 8.95
C VAL A 102 2.23 0.94 9.60
N ASN A 103 2.18 0.46 10.83
CA ASN A 103 1.01 0.58 11.69
C ASN A 103 1.09 1.89 12.48
N TYR A 104 0.07 2.75 12.35
CA TYR A 104 0.00 4.03 13.07
C TYR A 104 -1.36 4.22 13.73
N ARG A 105 -1.40 4.18 15.06
CA ARG A 105 -2.62 4.38 15.83
C ARG A 105 -2.76 5.83 16.28
N VAL A 106 -3.90 6.43 15.97
CA VAL A 106 -4.36 7.73 16.47
C VAL A 106 -5.25 7.46 17.68
N ALA A 107 -4.65 7.46 18.87
CA ALA A 107 -5.30 6.96 20.09
C ALA A 107 -6.51 7.79 20.54
N ASP A 108 -6.49 9.09 20.27
CA ASP A 108 -7.55 10.06 20.57
C ASP A 108 -8.53 10.26 19.42
N GLY A 109 -8.34 9.56 18.31
CA GLY A 109 -9.22 9.63 17.15
C GLY A 109 -10.57 8.98 17.43
N GLN A 110 -11.64 9.69 17.08
CA GLN A 110 -13.00 9.24 17.25
C GLN A 110 -13.80 9.36 15.97
N ARG A 111 -14.52 8.30 15.64
CA ARG A 111 -15.46 8.34 14.54
C ARG A 111 -16.65 9.20 14.90
N MET A 112 -16.84 10.28 14.14
CA MET A 112 -17.95 11.21 14.37
C MET A 112 -19.22 10.80 13.64
N GLY A 113 -20.27 10.62 14.42
CA GLY A 113 -21.68 10.61 14.07
C GLY A 113 -22.09 9.84 12.80
N ARG A 114 -23.12 10.40 12.16
CA ARG A 114 -23.80 9.82 11.00
C ARG A 114 -22.91 9.73 9.74
N PHE A 115 -21.96 10.63 9.60
CA PHE A 115 -21.16 10.81 8.38
C PHE A 115 -19.93 9.91 8.31
N LYS A 116 -19.64 9.15 9.36
CA LYS A 116 -18.48 8.23 9.39
C LYS A 116 -17.17 8.95 9.07
N THR A 117 -16.89 10.01 9.79
CA THR A 117 -15.66 10.80 9.66
C THR A 117 -14.82 10.68 10.92
N ASN A 118 -13.51 10.83 10.78
CA ASN A 118 -12.56 10.88 11.88
C ASN A 118 -11.55 12.00 11.61
N PRO A 119 -11.83 13.23 12.08
CA PRO A 119 -10.98 14.39 11.83
C PRO A 119 -9.56 14.22 12.35
N LYS A 120 -9.37 13.55 13.49
CA LYS A 120 -8.04 13.30 14.05
C LYS A 120 -7.21 12.36 13.20
N GLU A 121 -7.81 11.35 12.56
CA GLU A 121 -7.12 10.54 11.56
C GLU A 121 -6.74 11.38 10.33
N ALA A 122 -7.62 12.27 9.87
CA ALA A 122 -7.33 13.14 8.74
C ALA A 122 -6.15 14.08 9.03
N GLU A 123 -6.16 14.74 10.17
CA GLU A 123 -5.07 15.59 10.65
C GLU A 123 -3.75 14.81 10.74
N ALA A 124 -3.76 13.63 11.37
CA ALA A 124 -2.58 12.79 11.51
C ALA A 124 -2.02 12.33 10.16
N ILE A 125 -2.87 11.95 9.21
CA ILE A 125 -2.45 11.54 7.86
C ILE A 125 -1.75 12.69 7.14
N VAL A 126 -2.32 13.90 7.17
CA VAL A 126 -1.73 15.05 6.48
C VAL A 126 -0.41 15.46 7.14
N ALA A 127 -0.34 15.47 8.47
CA ALA A 127 0.89 15.73 9.19
C ALA A 127 2.00 14.70 8.89
N LEU A 128 1.65 13.40 8.85
CA LEU A 128 2.57 12.32 8.45
C LEU A 128 3.04 12.49 7.00
N MET A 129 2.14 12.84 6.09
CA MET A 129 2.48 13.08 4.69
C MET A 129 3.46 14.25 4.55
N LYS A 130 3.20 15.40 5.21
CA LYS A 130 4.12 16.54 5.24
C LYS A 130 5.48 16.13 5.80
N ALA A 131 5.48 15.43 6.93
CA ALA A 131 6.70 14.96 7.55
C ALA A 131 7.49 13.99 6.66
N CYS A 132 6.83 13.11 5.88
CA CYS A 132 7.47 12.27 4.87
C CYS A 132 8.08 13.13 3.75
N MET A 133 7.34 14.11 3.24
CA MET A 133 7.79 14.99 2.14
C MET A 133 9.05 15.78 2.47
N GLU A 134 9.29 16.07 3.74
CA GLU A 134 10.48 16.74 4.25
C GLU A 134 11.72 15.82 4.34
N GLN A 135 11.59 14.49 4.18
CA GLN A 135 12.71 13.55 4.25
C GLN A 135 13.37 13.36 2.89
N ASP A 136 14.70 13.24 2.90
CA ASP A 136 15.49 13.02 1.69
C ASP A 136 15.11 11.71 0.98
N GLU A 137 14.77 10.67 1.74
CA GLU A 137 14.34 9.37 1.23
C GLU A 137 13.02 9.44 0.45
N CYS A 138 12.23 10.49 0.68
CA CYS A 138 10.95 10.74 0.00
C CYS A 138 11.05 11.77 -1.13
N GLN A 139 12.25 12.18 -1.53
CA GLN A 139 12.42 13.10 -2.66
C GLN A 139 11.87 12.48 -3.96
N GLY A 140 11.04 13.26 -4.68
CA GLY A 140 10.42 12.82 -5.93
C GLY A 140 9.36 11.73 -5.79
N LYS A 141 9.02 11.28 -4.58
CA LYS A 141 7.98 10.27 -4.35
C LYS A 141 6.58 10.85 -4.50
N THR A 142 5.67 10.01 -5.00
CA THR A 142 4.25 10.29 -5.17
C THR A 142 3.46 9.80 -3.96
N PHE A 143 2.35 10.50 -3.62
CA PHE A 143 1.59 10.20 -2.42
C PHE A 143 0.12 9.94 -2.70
N GLY A 144 -0.49 9.05 -1.94
CA GLY A 144 -1.90 8.74 -2.00
C GLY A 144 -2.55 8.60 -0.62
N VAL A 145 -3.83 8.94 -0.53
CA VAL A 145 -4.63 8.69 0.67
C VAL A 145 -5.90 7.96 0.27
N ILE A 146 -6.17 6.84 0.90
CA ILE A 146 -7.37 6.04 0.63
C ILE A 146 -8.20 5.92 1.91
N SER A 147 -9.42 6.48 1.89
CA SER A 147 -10.40 6.19 2.92
C SER A 147 -11.06 4.83 2.67
N LEU A 148 -11.01 3.96 3.66
CA LEU A 148 -11.67 2.65 3.62
C LEU A 148 -13.14 2.72 3.99
N LEU A 149 -13.58 3.80 4.63
CA LEU A 149 -14.94 3.98 5.10
C LEU A 149 -15.44 5.42 4.87
N GLY A 150 -16.42 5.56 3.95
CA GLY A 150 -17.14 6.81 3.73
C GLY A 150 -16.41 7.83 2.84
N ASP A 151 -17.17 8.49 1.97
CA ASP A 151 -16.65 9.52 1.08
C ASP A 151 -16.48 10.87 1.79
N GLU A 152 -17.19 11.08 2.91
CA GLU A 152 -17.04 12.30 3.71
C GLU A 152 -15.65 12.41 4.35
N GLN A 153 -15.04 11.29 4.74
CA GLN A 153 -13.66 11.26 5.20
C GLN A 153 -12.69 11.72 4.12
N VAL A 154 -12.92 11.31 2.87
CA VAL A 154 -12.13 11.77 1.71
C VAL A 154 -12.17 13.29 1.60
N LYS A 155 -13.36 13.90 1.75
CA LYS A 155 -13.53 15.36 1.66
C LYS A 155 -12.80 16.09 2.78
N ILE A 156 -12.81 15.56 4.00
CA ILE A 156 -12.07 16.15 5.13
C ILE A 156 -10.57 16.09 4.85
N ILE A 157 -10.06 14.91 4.50
CA ILE A 157 -8.63 14.75 4.20
C ILE A 157 -8.20 15.64 3.03
N GLN A 158 -9.01 15.70 1.97
CA GLN A 158 -8.69 16.52 0.82
C GLN A 158 -8.62 18.01 1.18
N ARG A 159 -9.56 18.50 2.00
CA ARG A 159 -9.53 19.89 2.50
C ARG A 159 -8.29 20.16 3.34
N GLU A 160 -7.92 19.26 4.24
CA GLU A 160 -6.70 19.37 5.03
C GLU A 160 -5.44 19.39 4.13
N ILE A 161 -5.39 18.55 3.10
CA ILE A 161 -4.29 18.56 2.11
C ILE A 161 -4.20 19.92 1.42
N GLU A 162 -5.32 20.48 0.94
CA GLU A 162 -5.37 21.75 0.24
C GLU A 162 -5.01 22.95 1.14
N GLN A 163 -5.27 22.86 2.45
CA GLN A 163 -4.92 23.88 3.43
C GLN A 163 -3.45 23.81 3.86
N GLU A 164 -2.92 22.63 4.00
CA GLU A 164 -1.63 22.39 4.65
C GLU A 164 -0.47 22.16 3.67
N ILE A 165 -0.73 21.85 2.41
CA ILE A 165 0.29 21.51 1.41
C ILE A 165 0.21 22.49 0.23
N ASP A 166 1.36 23.02 -0.17
CA ASP A 166 1.44 23.94 -1.31
C ASP A 166 0.91 23.28 -2.60
N ALA A 167 0.12 24.02 -3.38
CA ALA A 167 -0.48 23.52 -4.61
C ALA A 167 0.54 22.97 -5.63
N LYS A 168 1.77 23.53 -5.64
CA LYS A 168 2.85 23.02 -6.50
C LYS A 168 3.33 21.65 -6.04
N GLU A 169 3.42 21.44 -4.72
CA GLU A 169 3.77 20.12 -4.16
C GLU A 169 2.67 19.10 -4.44
N ILE A 170 1.38 19.48 -4.32
CA ILE A 170 0.26 18.60 -4.66
C ILE A 170 0.39 18.09 -6.09
N VAL A 171 0.68 18.98 -7.03
CA VAL A 171 0.82 18.62 -8.46
C VAL A 171 2.11 17.84 -8.71
N SER A 172 3.27 18.32 -8.22
CA SER A 172 4.58 17.71 -8.50
C SER A 172 4.70 16.30 -7.94
N ARG A 173 4.08 16.06 -6.78
CA ARG A 173 4.07 14.76 -6.11
C ARG A 173 2.87 13.89 -6.45
N ASN A 174 2.05 14.34 -7.41
CA ASN A 174 0.86 13.62 -7.89
C ASN A 174 -0.01 13.12 -6.73
N ILE A 175 -0.28 14.01 -5.74
CA ILE A 175 -1.05 13.65 -4.56
C ILE A 175 -2.49 13.34 -4.96
N LEU A 176 -2.98 12.17 -4.58
CA LEU A 176 -4.35 11.73 -4.82
C LEU A 176 -5.02 11.34 -3.51
N CYS A 177 -6.21 11.87 -3.25
CA CYS A 177 -7.06 11.46 -2.14
C CYS A 177 -8.38 10.90 -2.69
N GLY A 178 -8.80 9.74 -2.18
CA GLY A 178 -10.02 9.08 -2.66
C GLY A 178 -10.41 7.86 -1.85
N ASN A 179 -11.38 7.12 -2.36
CA ASN A 179 -11.71 5.80 -1.88
C ASN A 179 -11.05 4.70 -2.74
N SER A 180 -11.24 3.43 -2.38
CA SER A 180 -10.64 2.30 -3.12
C SER A 180 -11.04 2.26 -4.61
N ALA A 181 -12.23 2.74 -4.97
CA ALA A 181 -12.68 2.75 -6.37
C ALA A 181 -11.95 3.83 -7.18
N ASN A 182 -11.67 5.00 -6.58
CA ASN A 182 -10.90 6.07 -7.23
C ASN A 182 -9.46 5.65 -7.54
N PHE A 183 -8.91 4.73 -6.75
CA PHE A 183 -7.57 4.19 -6.93
C PHE A 183 -7.51 2.93 -7.82
N GLN A 184 -8.64 2.49 -8.36
CA GLN A 184 -8.63 1.32 -9.24
C GLN A 184 -7.88 1.64 -10.54
N GLY A 185 -6.78 0.92 -10.78
CA GLY A 185 -5.86 1.18 -11.91
C GLY A 185 -4.77 2.21 -11.62
N ASP A 186 -4.84 2.92 -10.48
CA ASP A 186 -3.86 3.92 -10.06
C ASP A 186 -2.90 3.37 -8.99
N GLU A 187 -1.78 4.05 -8.76
CA GLU A 187 -0.75 3.67 -7.77
C GLU A 187 0.04 4.90 -7.33
N ARG A 188 0.64 4.84 -6.12
CA ARG A 188 1.56 5.85 -5.58
C ARG A 188 2.73 5.16 -4.88
N ASP A 189 3.83 5.88 -4.73
CA ASP A 189 4.98 5.35 -4.02
C ASP A 189 4.66 5.15 -2.54
N VAL A 190 4.01 6.13 -1.92
CA VAL A 190 3.55 6.10 -0.52
C VAL A 190 2.03 6.23 -0.47
N VAL A 191 1.36 5.32 0.24
CA VAL A 191 -0.10 5.38 0.42
C VAL A 191 -0.44 5.32 1.90
N PHE A 192 -1.34 6.22 2.32
CA PHE A 192 -1.94 6.23 3.65
C PHE A 192 -3.37 5.69 3.57
N LEU A 193 -3.68 4.69 4.40
CA LEU A 193 -5.04 4.18 4.55
C LEU A 193 -5.66 4.79 5.81
N SER A 194 -6.85 5.39 5.69
CA SER A 194 -7.67 5.83 6.82
C SER A 194 -8.77 4.79 7.08
N LEU A 195 -8.75 4.17 8.26
CA LEU A 195 -9.75 3.20 8.67
C LEU A 195 -11.04 3.84 9.19
N VAL A 196 -10.94 5.07 9.69
CA VAL A 196 -12.05 5.93 10.15
C VAL A 196 -12.73 5.45 11.43
N ASP A 197 -12.98 4.15 11.57
CA ASP A 197 -13.66 3.57 12.73
C ASP A 197 -12.87 3.76 14.03
N SER A 198 -13.59 3.94 15.13
CA SER A 198 -13.07 3.94 16.49
C SER A 198 -13.94 3.08 17.38
N GLY A 199 -13.40 2.58 18.47
CA GLY A 199 -14.16 1.96 19.55
C GLY A 199 -15.08 2.98 20.24
N ASP A 200 -16.21 2.51 20.72
CA ASP A 200 -17.16 3.31 21.53
C ASP A 200 -17.11 2.95 23.02
N GLY A 201 -16.20 2.06 23.41
CA GLY A 201 -16.05 1.58 24.78
C GLY A 201 -17.14 0.60 25.24
N THR A 202 -18.10 0.25 24.39
CA THR A 202 -19.19 -0.69 24.74
C THR A 202 -18.86 -2.15 24.42
N GLY A 203 -17.72 -2.39 23.76
CA GLY A 203 -17.22 -3.70 23.36
C GLY A 203 -16.89 -3.79 21.87
N PRO A 204 -16.64 -4.99 21.35
CA PRO A 204 -16.23 -5.15 19.97
C PRO A 204 -17.29 -4.70 18.96
N LEU A 205 -16.85 -3.94 17.97
CA LEU A 205 -17.67 -3.46 16.87
C LEU A 205 -18.30 -4.60 16.05
N SER A 206 -19.33 -4.27 15.28
CA SER A 206 -19.91 -5.18 14.30
C SER A 206 -18.83 -5.62 13.29
N MET A 207 -18.78 -6.92 13.03
CA MET A 207 -17.76 -7.54 12.17
C MET A 207 -17.86 -7.04 10.73
N MET A 208 -16.73 -6.73 10.14
CA MET A 208 -16.61 -6.23 8.76
C MET A 208 -15.84 -7.22 7.88
N GLY A 209 -16.20 -7.30 6.58
CA GLY A 209 -15.52 -8.16 5.61
C GLY A 209 -15.88 -9.63 5.74
N PHE A 210 -17.14 -9.92 6.08
CA PHE A 210 -17.64 -11.28 6.23
C PHE A 210 -18.05 -11.85 4.86
N GLY A 211 -17.40 -12.93 4.45
CA GLY A 211 -17.67 -13.61 3.18
C GLY A 211 -16.60 -13.40 2.08
N VAL A 212 -16.60 -14.28 1.09
CA VAL A 212 -15.57 -14.29 0.02
C VAL A 212 -15.80 -13.14 -0.96
N ASP A 213 -17.06 -12.83 -1.28
CA ASP A 213 -17.46 -11.81 -2.23
C ASP A 213 -17.89 -10.50 -1.56
N ASP A 214 -17.51 -10.31 -0.31
CA ASP A 214 -17.82 -9.12 0.43
C ASP A 214 -17.18 -7.87 -0.19
N ALA A 215 -18.00 -6.84 -0.43
CA ALA A 215 -17.52 -5.61 -1.07
C ALA A 215 -16.44 -4.90 -0.25
N MET A 216 -16.45 -5.03 1.08
CA MET A 216 -15.41 -4.48 1.94
C MET A 216 -14.09 -5.23 1.76
N ARG A 217 -14.13 -6.55 1.64
CA ARG A 217 -12.94 -7.36 1.33
C ARG A 217 -12.27 -6.90 0.04
N LYS A 218 -13.06 -6.68 -1.02
CA LYS A 218 -12.56 -6.16 -2.30
C LYS A 218 -11.95 -4.76 -2.17
N ARG A 219 -12.57 -3.87 -1.38
CA ARG A 219 -12.03 -2.53 -1.10
C ARG A 219 -10.68 -2.59 -0.39
N TYR A 220 -10.54 -3.43 0.64
CA TYR A 220 -9.30 -3.61 1.37
C TYR A 220 -8.20 -4.20 0.48
N ASN A 221 -8.54 -5.18 -0.36
CA ASN A 221 -7.62 -5.77 -1.32
C ASN A 221 -7.07 -4.73 -2.30
N VAL A 222 -7.95 -3.90 -2.88
CA VAL A 222 -7.52 -2.82 -3.77
C VAL A 222 -6.66 -1.83 -3.02
N ALA A 223 -7.11 -1.29 -1.90
CA ALA A 223 -6.43 -0.25 -1.15
C ALA A 223 -5.02 -0.67 -0.72
N ALA A 224 -4.88 -1.86 -0.14
CA ALA A 224 -3.60 -2.36 0.35
C ALA A 224 -2.57 -2.63 -0.76
N SER A 225 -3.00 -2.78 -2.01
CA SER A 225 -2.13 -3.03 -3.16
C SER A 225 -1.81 -1.79 -4.00
N ARG A 226 -2.10 -0.58 -3.52
CA ARG A 226 -1.87 0.68 -4.27
C ARG A 226 -0.55 1.37 -3.96
N ALA A 227 0.08 1.03 -2.83
CA ALA A 227 1.41 1.51 -2.49
C ALA A 227 2.48 0.72 -3.25
N ARG A 228 3.50 1.41 -3.75
CA ARG A 228 4.66 0.78 -4.38
C ARG A 228 5.75 0.49 -3.37
N ASP A 229 6.08 1.49 -2.55
CA ASP A 229 7.25 1.50 -1.68
C ASP A 229 6.89 1.47 -0.19
N GLN A 230 5.82 2.19 0.21
CA GLN A 230 5.44 2.26 1.62
C GLN A 230 3.93 2.40 1.79
N LEU A 231 3.35 1.60 2.69
CA LEU A 231 1.95 1.59 3.07
C LEU A 231 1.80 1.96 4.54
N TRP A 232 1.07 3.03 4.84
CA TRP A 232 0.71 3.45 6.19
C TRP A 232 -0.73 3.02 6.49
N VAL A 233 -0.92 2.24 7.54
CA VAL A 233 -2.24 1.86 8.06
C VAL A 233 -2.54 2.75 9.25
N VAL A 234 -3.33 3.81 9.02
CA VAL A 234 -3.70 4.80 10.03
C VAL A 234 -5.08 4.45 10.59
N HIS A 235 -5.19 4.32 11.90
CA HIS A 235 -6.42 3.90 12.55
C HIS A 235 -6.54 4.40 13.99
N SER A 236 -7.77 4.46 14.51
CA SER A 236 -8.06 4.86 15.89
C SER A 236 -8.50 3.68 16.77
N LEU A 237 -8.51 2.47 16.22
CA LEU A 237 -9.01 1.26 16.87
C LEU A 237 -7.98 0.65 17.83
N ASP A 238 -8.46 0.08 18.92
CA ASP A 238 -7.74 -0.90 19.71
C ASP A 238 -8.06 -2.30 19.16
N ALA A 239 -7.12 -2.90 18.43
CA ALA A 239 -7.35 -4.17 17.74
C ALA A 239 -7.70 -5.33 18.68
N ALA A 240 -7.29 -5.27 19.96
CA ALA A 240 -7.57 -6.30 20.94
C ALA A 240 -8.99 -6.17 21.53
N ASN A 241 -9.44 -4.93 21.81
CA ASN A 241 -10.67 -4.66 22.53
C ASN A 241 -11.83 -4.30 21.61
N ASP A 242 -11.58 -3.59 20.51
CA ASP A 242 -12.63 -3.06 19.64
C ASP A 242 -13.02 -4.01 18.50
N LEU A 243 -12.21 -5.06 18.21
CA LEU A 243 -12.39 -5.88 17.02
C LEU A 243 -12.44 -7.38 17.35
N LYS A 244 -13.37 -8.07 16.69
CA LYS A 244 -13.53 -9.53 16.80
C LYS A 244 -12.44 -10.26 15.98
N PRO A 245 -12.06 -11.48 16.37
CA PRO A 245 -11.25 -12.34 15.53
C PRO A 245 -11.86 -12.53 14.14
N GLY A 246 -11.05 -12.37 13.10
CA GLY A 246 -11.50 -12.48 11.71
C GLY A 246 -12.06 -11.19 11.08
N ASP A 247 -12.26 -10.12 11.86
CA ASP A 247 -12.62 -8.81 11.32
C ASP A 247 -11.56 -8.29 10.35
N MET A 248 -12.00 -7.71 9.24
CA MET A 248 -11.11 -7.23 8.18
C MET A 248 -10.14 -6.14 8.67
N ARG A 249 -10.64 -5.22 9.51
CA ARG A 249 -9.83 -4.16 10.14
C ARG A 249 -8.74 -4.76 11.01
N LYS A 250 -9.11 -5.77 11.84
CA LYS A 250 -8.15 -6.47 12.69
C LYS A 250 -7.07 -7.16 11.87
N ARG A 251 -7.45 -7.87 10.81
CA ARG A 251 -6.49 -8.54 9.92
C ARG A 251 -5.48 -7.57 9.32
N LEU A 252 -5.93 -6.38 8.88
CA LEU A 252 -5.06 -5.37 8.31
C LEU A 252 -4.14 -4.75 9.38
N ILE A 253 -4.67 -4.43 10.57
CA ILE A 253 -3.88 -3.87 11.68
C ILE A 253 -2.84 -4.88 12.18
N ASP A 254 -3.24 -6.14 12.41
CA ASP A 254 -2.35 -7.19 12.87
C ASP A 254 -1.24 -7.46 11.83
N TYR A 255 -1.59 -7.49 10.54
CA TYR A 255 -0.62 -7.61 9.46
C TYR A 255 0.37 -6.42 9.45
N ALA A 256 -0.13 -5.19 9.54
CA ALA A 256 0.70 -4.00 9.55
C ALA A 256 1.61 -3.90 10.78
N ALA A 257 1.21 -4.52 11.90
CA ALA A 257 2.05 -4.61 13.09
C ALA A 257 3.21 -5.61 12.92
N ASN A 258 3.01 -6.69 12.17
CA ASN A 258 4.03 -7.69 11.90
C ASN A 258 3.85 -8.36 10.52
N PRO A 259 4.31 -7.71 9.42
CA PRO A 259 4.17 -8.24 8.07
C PRO A 259 4.90 -9.58 7.84
N HIS A 260 5.96 -9.85 8.60
CA HIS A 260 6.80 -11.04 8.48
C HIS A 260 6.35 -12.23 9.34
N ALA A 261 5.29 -12.08 10.14
CA ALA A 261 4.79 -13.19 10.99
C ALA A 261 4.42 -14.45 10.19
N LEU A 262 4.13 -14.31 8.89
CA LEU A 262 3.77 -15.42 8.00
C LEU A 262 4.96 -16.02 7.27
N ASP A 263 6.08 -15.30 7.14
CA ASP A 263 7.28 -15.78 6.43
C ASP A 263 7.96 -16.91 7.19
N VAL A 264 7.88 -16.89 8.53
CA VAL A 264 8.46 -17.92 9.41
C VAL A 264 7.82 -19.29 9.21
N GLN A 265 6.56 -19.37 8.80
CA GLN A 265 5.87 -20.65 8.59
C GLN A 265 6.22 -21.35 7.25
N HIS A 266 6.79 -20.65 6.28
CA HIS A 266 7.12 -21.20 4.97
C HIS A 266 8.61 -21.63 4.83
N THR A 267 9.47 -21.24 5.75
CA THR A 267 10.92 -21.50 5.66
C THR A 267 11.34 -22.87 6.19
N GLU A 268 10.45 -23.61 6.88
CA GLU A 268 10.81 -24.86 7.55
C GLU A 268 10.65 -26.16 6.72
N ILE A 269 10.24 -26.10 5.46
CA ILE A 269 9.83 -27.31 4.74
C ILE A 269 10.63 -27.59 3.46
N GLU A 270 11.90 -27.35 3.34
CA GLU A 270 12.66 -28.04 2.29
C GLU A 270 14.14 -28.20 2.67
N ALA A 271 14.49 -29.37 3.16
CA ALA A 271 15.88 -29.84 3.16
C ALA A 271 16.32 -30.02 1.71
N HIS A 272 17.23 -29.14 1.23
CA HIS A 272 17.70 -29.17 -0.15
C HIS A 272 19.04 -29.90 -0.27
N SER A 273 19.13 -30.77 -1.27
CA SER A 273 20.42 -31.31 -1.71
C SER A 273 21.10 -30.24 -2.55
N GLU A 274 22.07 -29.58 -1.96
CA GLU A 274 22.93 -28.62 -2.63
C GLU A 274 23.95 -29.34 -3.51
N SER A 275 24.33 -28.74 -4.63
CA SER A 275 25.46 -29.28 -5.38
C SER A 275 26.74 -29.06 -4.57
N PRO A 276 27.73 -29.98 -4.62
CA PRO A 276 29.00 -29.80 -3.94
C PRO A 276 29.72 -28.50 -4.33
N PHE A 277 29.45 -27.99 -5.51
CA PHE A 277 29.99 -26.73 -6.01
C PHE A 277 29.36 -25.52 -5.32
N GLU A 278 28.04 -25.46 -5.25
CA GLU A 278 27.31 -24.39 -4.54
C GLU A 278 27.71 -24.35 -3.06
N LEU A 279 27.82 -25.52 -2.43
CA LEU A 279 28.25 -25.61 -1.03
C LEU A 279 29.67 -25.09 -0.83
N ALA A 280 30.60 -25.42 -1.73
CA ALA A 280 31.98 -24.95 -1.64
C ALA A 280 32.08 -23.41 -1.78
N VAL A 281 31.34 -22.83 -2.71
CA VAL A 281 31.25 -21.36 -2.88
C VAL A 281 30.62 -20.72 -1.65
N ALA A 282 29.49 -21.23 -1.17
CA ALA A 282 28.81 -20.71 0.00
C ALA A 282 29.69 -20.76 1.26
N THR A 283 30.39 -21.87 1.50
CA THR A 283 31.32 -22.03 2.62
C THR A 283 32.46 -20.99 2.52
N ASN A 284 33.09 -20.84 1.37
CA ASN A 284 34.18 -19.90 1.17
C ASN A 284 33.76 -18.43 1.46
N LEU A 285 32.58 -18.02 0.98
CA LEU A 285 32.05 -16.67 1.24
C LEU A 285 31.62 -16.49 2.71
N SER A 286 31.03 -17.52 3.34
CA SER A 286 30.68 -17.49 4.77
C SER A 286 31.94 -17.40 5.64
N ASP A 287 32.99 -18.12 5.33
CA ASP A 287 34.27 -18.05 6.04
C ASP A 287 34.93 -16.68 5.93
N ARG A 288 34.64 -15.94 4.84
CA ARG A 288 35.07 -14.55 4.65
C ARG A 288 34.13 -13.53 5.32
N GLY A 289 33.08 -13.98 6.00
CA GLY A 289 32.18 -13.14 6.79
C GLY A 289 30.98 -12.59 6.01
N TYR A 290 30.67 -13.11 4.81
CA TYR A 290 29.50 -12.69 4.05
C TYR A 290 28.23 -13.40 4.56
N HIS A 291 27.16 -12.63 4.72
CA HIS A 291 25.84 -13.21 5.06
C HIS A 291 25.19 -13.74 3.78
N LEU A 292 24.92 -15.04 3.74
CA LEU A 292 24.37 -15.72 2.56
C LEU A 292 23.06 -16.43 2.93
N VAL A 293 22.10 -16.34 2.04
CA VAL A 293 20.90 -17.16 2.06
C VAL A 293 20.88 -18.01 0.79
N GLN A 294 20.89 -19.34 0.98
CA GLN A 294 20.92 -20.29 -0.13
C GLN A 294 19.49 -20.55 -0.62
N GLN A 295 19.39 -20.94 -1.90
CA GLN A 295 18.15 -21.35 -2.54
C GLN A 295 17.02 -20.31 -2.41
N TRP A 296 17.36 -19.06 -2.62
CA TRP A 296 16.44 -17.94 -2.50
C TRP A 296 15.34 -18.00 -3.55
N LYS A 297 14.08 -17.90 -3.14
CA LYS A 297 12.93 -17.94 -4.06
C LYS A 297 12.49 -16.50 -4.42
N VAL A 298 12.48 -16.20 -5.73
CA VAL A 298 11.92 -14.96 -6.27
C VAL A 298 10.78 -15.33 -7.21
N GLY A 299 9.57 -15.30 -6.72
CA GLY A 299 8.41 -15.71 -7.51
C GLY A 299 8.46 -17.18 -7.94
N ALA A 300 8.53 -17.42 -9.26
CA ALA A 300 8.73 -18.76 -9.83
C ALA A 300 10.19 -19.17 -9.89
N TYR A 301 11.09 -18.22 -9.68
CA TYR A 301 12.52 -18.43 -9.85
C TYR A 301 13.20 -18.79 -8.53
N ARG A 302 14.27 -19.53 -8.63
CA ARG A 302 15.10 -19.96 -7.51
C ARG A 302 16.53 -19.55 -7.84
N LEU A 303 17.11 -18.76 -6.96
CA LEU A 303 18.49 -18.31 -7.04
C LEU A 303 19.36 -19.25 -6.17
N ASP A 304 20.52 -19.65 -6.63
CA ASP A 304 21.38 -20.59 -5.90
C ASP A 304 21.75 -20.03 -4.53
N MET A 305 22.16 -18.75 -4.48
CA MET A 305 22.37 -18.05 -3.23
C MET A 305 22.23 -16.54 -3.41
N VAL A 306 21.97 -15.82 -2.32
CA VAL A 306 21.90 -14.36 -2.26
C VAL A 306 22.80 -13.86 -1.15
N ALA A 307 23.74 -12.98 -1.49
CA ALA A 307 24.57 -12.28 -0.52
C ALA A 307 23.83 -11.02 -0.04
N LEU A 308 23.76 -10.85 1.27
CA LEU A 308 23.03 -9.78 1.94
C LEU A 308 24.00 -8.85 2.68
N CYS A 309 23.77 -7.53 2.61
CA CYS A 309 24.43 -6.54 3.44
C CYS A 309 23.47 -5.37 3.71
N GLY A 310 22.88 -5.35 4.88
CA GLY A 310 21.82 -4.42 5.21
C GLY A 310 20.62 -4.60 4.27
N LYS A 311 20.36 -3.59 3.41
CA LYS A 311 19.28 -3.64 2.40
C LYS A 311 19.73 -4.10 1.03
N LYS A 312 21.03 -4.23 0.82
CA LYS A 312 21.57 -4.60 -0.49
C LYS A 312 21.58 -6.12 -0.61
N MET A 313 21.20 -6.58 -1.79
CA MET A 313 21.18 -7.99 -2.14
C MET A 313 21.84 -8.18 -3.49
N VAL A 314 22.59 -9.27 -3.61
CA VAL A 314 23.22 -9.69 -4.87
C VAL A 314 23.00 -11.19 -5.03
N ALA A 315 22.40 -11.59 -6.13
CA ALA A 315 22.25 -12.99 -6.49
C ALA A 315 23.59 -13.56 -6.97
N ILE A 316 23.92 -14.75 -6.50
CA ILE A 316 25.09 -15.49 -6.93
C ILE A 316 24.60 -16.81 -7.53
N GLU A 317 24.87 -17.00 -8.81
CA GLU A 317 24.50 -18.19 -9.56
C GLU A 317 25.75 -19.04 -9.83
N CYS A 318 25.68 -20.32 -9.49
CA CYS A 318 26.73 -21.29 -9.65
C CYS A 318 26.47 -22.15 -10.89
N ASP A 319 26.98 -21.74 -12.04
CA ASP A 319 26.81 -22.44 -13.30
C ASP A 319 27.70 -23.71 -13.32
N GLY A 320 27.16 -24.87 -12.91
CA GLY A 320 27.80 -26.17 -13.06
C GLY A 320 27.86 -26.61 -14.52
N GLU A 321 28.57 -27.73 -14.81
CA GLU A 321 28.78 -28.28 -16.16
C GLU A 321 27.48 -28.81 -16.85
N ARG A 322 26.35 -28.12 -16.73
CA ARG A 322 25.09 -28.49 -17.41
C ARG A 322 25.03 -28.05 -18.87
N TRP A 323 26.14 -28.11 -19.58
CA TRP A 323 26.24 -27.75 -21.01
C TRP A 323 25.53 -28.71 -21.99
N HIS A 324 24.76 -29.68 -21.50
CA HIS A 324 23.98 -30.61 -22.33
C HIS A 324 22.45 -30.32 -22.33
N SER A 325 22.00 -29.26 -21.75
CA SER A 325 20.61 -28.82 -21.87
C SER A 325 20.46 -27.91 -23.09
N GLY A 326 19.61 -28.30 -24.07
CA GLY A 326 19.49 -27.68 -25.38
C GLY A 326 19.24 -26.18 -25.37
N GLU A 327 19.33 -25.55 -26.55
CA GLU A 327 19.19 -24.10 -26.80
C GLU A 327 17.94 -23.47 -26.17
N GLU A 328 16.89 -24.24 -25.95
CA GLU A 328 15.64 -23.78 -25.36
C GLU A 328 15.80 -23.42 -23.87
N LYS A 329 16.54 -24.21 -23.10
CA LYS A 329 16.81 -23.95 -21.69
C LYS A 329 17.75 -22.78 -21.45
N VAL A 330 18.73 -22.61 -22.32
CA VAL A 330 19.63 -21.43 -22.28
C VAL A 330 18.86 -20.14 -22.55
N ARG A 331 17.89 -20.19 -23.47
CA ARG A 331 17.00 -19.06 -23.75
C ARG A 331 16.11 -18.74 -22.54
N GLU A 332 15.50 -19.73 -21.93
CA GLU A 332 14.67 -19.56 -20.73
C GLU A 332 15.46 -18.96 -19.57
N ASP A 333 16.70 -19.40 -19.34
CA ASP A 333 17.57 -18.87 -18.29
C ASP A 333 17.97 -17.41 -18.57
N MET A 334 18.26 -17.06 -19.85
CA MET A 334 18.55 -15.67 -20.23
C MET A 334 17.33 -14.77 -20.12
N GLU A 335 16.15 -15.23 -20.51
CA GLU A 335 14.90 -14.49 -20.37
C GLU A 335 14.60 -14.25 -18.88
N ARG A 336 14.76 -15.27 -18.05
CA ARG A 336 14.62 -15.22 -16.59
C ARG A 336 15.55 -14.15 -15.99
N GLN A 337 16.84 -14.20 -16.30
CA GLN A 337 17.81 -13.22 -15.79
C GLN A 337 17.45 -11.80 -16.23
N THR A 338 17.10 -11.60 -17.50
CA THR A 338 16.70 -10.29 -18.03
C THR A 338 15.51 -9.72 -17.28
N ILE A 339 14.54 -10.56 -16.90
CA ILE A 339 13.39 -10.14 -16.10
C ILE A 339 13.84 -9.68 -14.72
N LEU A 340 14.65 -10.47 -14.04
CA LEU A 340 15.12 -10.17 -12.69
C LEU A 340 16.03 -8.94 -12.65
N GLU A 341 16.90 -8.75 -13.64
CA GLU A 341 17.74 -7.57 -13.77
C GLU A 341 16.91 -6.29 -13.98
N ARG A 342 15.84 -6.34 -14.77
CA ARG A 342 14.89 -5.23 -14.91
C ARG A 342 14.16 -4.90 -13.61
N LEU A 343 14.05 -5.85 -12.70
CA LEU A 343 13.47 -5.69 -11.37
C LEU A 343 14.46 -5.19 -10.32
N GLY A 344 15.69 -4.92 -10.73
CA GLY A 344 16.75 -4.38 -9.88
C GLY A 344 17.71 -5.41 -9.31
N TRP A 345 17.49 -6.71 -9.60
CA TRP A 345 18.42 -7.74 -9.16
C TRP A 345 19.78 -7.59 -9.84
N ARG A 346 20.83 -7.78 -9.07
CA ARG A 346 22.23 -7.83 -9.56
C ARG A 346 22.72 -9.26 -9.43
N PHE A 347 23.49 -9.70 -10.43
CA PHE A 347 23.96 -11.08 -10.51
C PHE A 347 25.46 -11.14 -10.55
N ILE A 348 26.01 -12.12 -9.84
CA ILE A 348 27.39 -12.61 -9.98
C ILE A 348 27.30 -14.05 -10.42
N ARG A 349 27.92 -14.38 -11.55
CA ARG A 349 27.97 -15.76 -12.05
C ARG A 349 29.33 -16.38 -11.82
N ILE A 350 29.32 -17.60 -11.32
CA ILE A 350 30.51 -18.39 -11.07
C ILE A 350 30.40 -19.67 -11.91
N ARG A 351 31.31 -19.80 -12.88
CA ARG A 351 31.35 -21.01 -13.70
C ARG A 351 32.13 -22.10 -12.97
N GLY A 352 31.61 -23.32 -12.92
CA GLY A 352 32.28 -24.45 -12.30
C GLY A 352 33.68 -24.70 -12.87
N SER A 353 33.85 -24.60 -14.20
CA SER A 353 35.14 -24.74 -14.85
C SER A 353 36.17 -23.66 -14.44
N GLU A 354 35.75 -22.46 -14.15
CA GLU A 354 36.58 -21.37 -13.63
C GLU A 354 36.97 -21.65 -12.17
N TYR A 355 36.00 -21.98 -11.35
CA TYR A 355 36.20 -22.25 -9.94
C TYR A 355 37.14 -23.44 -9.70
N TYR A 356 36.92 -24.57 -10.36
CA TYR A 356 37.76 -25.76 -10.15
C TYR A 356 39.17 -25.62 -10.73
N ARG A 357 39.40 -24.71 -11.69
CA ARG A 357 40.70 -24.43 -12.25
C ARG A 357 41.55 -23.51 -11.37
N ALA A 358 40.92 -22.46 -10.81
CA ALA A 358 41.57 -21.43 -10.02
C ALA A 358 40.65 -20.92 -8.91
N PRO A 359 40.41 -21.70 -7.82
CA PRO A 359 39.42 -21.38 -6.81
C PRO A 359 39.65 -20.03 -6.14
N GLU A 360 40.88 -19.73 -5.71
CA GLU A 360 41.20 -18.49 -5.01
C GLU A 360 41.02 -17.26 -5.89
N GLU A 361 41.52 -17.29 -7.13
CA GLU A 361 41.39 -16.17 -8.07
C GLU A 361 39.91 -15.92 -8.40
N THR A 362 39.11 -16.99 -8.54
CA THR A 362 37.67 -16.89 -8.78
C THR A 362 36.96 -16.23 -7.59
N MET A 363 37.31 -16.64 -6.37
CA MET A 363 36.69 -16.08 -5.17
C MET A 363 37.12 -14.64 -4.89
N GLU A 364 38.36 -14.26 -5.22
CA GLU A 364 38.83 -12.86 -5.17
C GLU A 364 38.04 -11.98 -6.14
N ARG A 365 37.77 -12.47 -7.36
CA ARG A 365 36.93 -11.77 -8.33
C ARG A 365 35.50 -11.59 -7.75
N VAL A 366 34.88 -12.63 -7.19
CA VAL A 366 33.53 -12.58 -6.60
C VAL A 366 33.49 -11.58 -5.45
N VAL A 367 34.49 -11.58 -4.58
CA VAL A 367 34.61 -10.62 -3.47
C VAL A 367 34.74 -9.18 -3.99
N SER A 368 35.55 -8.97 -5.04
CA SER A 368 35.65 -7.66 -5.66
C SER A 368 34.34 -7.16 -6.27
N GLU A 369 33.59 -8.04 -6.94
CA GLU A 369 32.27 -7.72 -7.49
C GLU A 369 31.26 -7.45 -6.39
N LEU A 370 31.23 -8.23 -5.30
CA LEU A 370 30.38 -8.00 -4.13
C LEU A 370 30.66 -6.61 -3.53
N THR A 371 31.93 -6.28 -3.34
CA THR A 371 32.35 -4.95 -2.84
C THR A 371 31.91 -3.82 -3.78
N ALA A 372 32.04 -4.01 -5.11
CA ALA A 372 31.58 -3.03 -6.10
C ALA A 372 30.05 -2.82 -6.05
N PHE A 373 29.30 -3.83 -5.67
CA PHE A 373 27.87 -3.73 -5.42
C PHE A 373 27.53 -3.24 -4.00
N GLY A 374 28.57 -3.02 -3.16
CA GLY A 374 28.44 -2.53 -1.79
C GLY A 374 27.93 -3.59 -0.83
N ILE A 375 28.21 -4.85 -1.12
CA ILE A 375 28.07 -5.97 -0.18
C ILE A 375 29.42 -6.16 0.50
N GLU A 376 29.49 -5.91 1.79
CA GLU A 376 30.69 -6.04 2.61
C GLU A 376 30.53 -7.20 3.60
N PRO A 377 31.64 -7.82 4.04
CA PRO A 377 31.59 -8.84 5.09
C PRO A 377 31.01 -8.27 6.40
N GLU A 378 30.24 -9.05 7.11
CA GLU A 378 29.73 -8.69 8.44
C GLU A 378 30.93 -8.60 9.41
N THR A 379 31.36 -7.37 9.68
CA THR A 379 32.10 -7.09 10.90
C THR A 379 31.07 -7.02 12.06
N ALA A 380 31.47 -7.41 13.26
CA ALA A 380 30.59 -7.53 14.44
C ALA A 380 29.74 -6.27 14.78
N GLU A 381 29.90 -5.19 14.05
CA GLU A 381 29.17 -3.92 14.15
C GLU A 381 28.13 -3.71 13.00
N GLY A 382 28.09 -4.57 11.98
CA GLY A 382 27.31 -4.33 10.74
C GLY A 382 25.89 -4.89 10.72
N SER A 383 25.55 -5.83 11.58
CA SER A 383 24.22 -6.50 11.56
C SER A 383 23.05 -5.63 12.01
N ASN A 384 23.30 -4.46 12.62
CA ASN A 384 22.26 -3.54 13.12
C ASN A 384 21.92 -2.37 12.18
N SER A 385 22.67 -2.15 11.10
CA SER A 385 22.56 -0.88 10.34
C SER A 385 21.28 -0.73 9.50
N GLY A 386 20.71 -1.80 9.03
CA GLY A 386 19.47 -1.79 8.21
C GLY A 386 18.22 -1.53 9.05
N GLU A 387 18.08 -2.24 10.15
CA GLU A 387 16.96 -2.07 11.09
C GLU A 387 17.06 -0.73 11.82
N GLN A 388 18.25 -0.27 12.17
CA GLN A 388 18.46 1.04 12.78
C GLN A 388 18.06 2.18 11.84
N ARG A 389 18.48 2.18 10.57
CA ARG A 389 18.08 3.21 9.59
C ARG A 389 16.58 3.21 9.32
N SER A 390 15.96 2.05 9.29
CA SER A 390 14.51 1.88 9.16
C SER A 390 13.78 2.49 10.36
N SER A 391 14.23 2.21 11.57
CA SER A 391 13.71 2.76 12.81
C SER A 391 13.94 4.28 12.91
N GLU A 392 15.06 4.77 12.39
CA GLU A 392 15.41 6.21 12.38
C GLU A 392 14.51 7.02 11.46
N LEU A 393 14.26 6.58 10.21
CA LEU A 393 13.34 7.27 9.29
C LEU A 393 11.93 7.35 9.90
N LEU A 394 11.41 6.22 10.36
CA LEU A 394 10.08 6.15 10.96
C LEU A 394 9.97 7.06 12.20
N SER A 395 11.00 7.09 13.04
CA SER A 395 11.06 7.92 14.24
C SER A 395 11.10 9.41 13.88
N ARG A 396 11.91 9.82 12.88
CA ARG A 396 11.97 11.20 12.37
C ARG A 396 10.62 11.65 11.83
N VAL A 397 9.98 10.83 10.99
CA VAL A 397 8.66 11.14 10.43
C VAL A 397 7.61 11.30 11.52
N LYS A 398 7.53 10.35 12.48
CA LYS A 398 6.56 10.41 13.59
C LYS A 398 6.77 11.63 14.48
N LEU A 399 8.03 11.93 14.84
CA LEU A 399 8.36 13.09 15.67
C LEU A 399 7.99 14.39 14.93
N ARG A 400 8.33 14.48 13.64
CA ARG A 400 8.03 15.67 12.85
C ARG A 400 6.53 15.87 12.65
N ALA A 401 5.78 14.81 12.42
CA ALA A 401 4.32 14.86 12.34
C ALA A 401 3.69 15.35 13.64
N ALA A 402 4.17 14.89 14.79
CA ALA A 402 3.70 15.38 16.10
C ALA A 402 3.96 16.88 16.27
N GLN A 403 5.14 17.38 15.86
CA GLN A 403 5.45 18.81 15.90
C GLN A 403 4.54 19.64 14.98
N ILE A 404 4.21 19.13 13.79
CA ILE A 404 3.29 19.81 12.86
C ILE A 404 1.90 19.94 13.50
N ILE A 405 1.38 18.88 14.13
CA ILE A 405 0.09 18.91 14.82
C ILE A 405 0.10 19.89 15.99
N GLU A 406 1.14 19.86 16.82
CA GLU A 406 1.28 20.75 17.97
C GLU A 406 1.35 22.23 17.55
N SER A 407 2.11 22.55 16.50
CA SER A 407 2.20 23.91 15.95
C SER A 407 0.84 24.39 15.46
N LYS A 408 0.09 23.57 14.76
CA LYS A 408 -1.25 23.89 14.26
C LYS A 408 -2.22 24.22 15.40
N HIS A 409 -2.26 23.42 16.44
CA HIS A 409 -3.12 23.68 17.59
C HIS A 409 -2.73 24.94 18.34
N SER A 410 -1.43 25.25 18.46
CA SER A 410 -0.97 26.47 19.12
C SER A 410 -1.31 27.75 18.33
N GLU A 411 -1.35 27.67 17.00
CA GLU A 411 -1.78 28.77 16.12
C GLU A 411 -3.30 28.99 16.23
N ASP A 412 -4.10 27.92 16.22
CA ASP A 412 -5.56 27.99 16.38
C ASP A 412 -5.94 28.58 17.75
N ASP A 413 -5.30 28.14 18.84
CA ASP A 413 -5.53 28.70 20.19
C ASP A 413 -5.16 30.19 20.27
N SER A 414 -4.13 30.63 19.56
CA SER A 414 -3.72 32.04 19.54
C SER A 414 -4.70 32.92 18.76
N ILE A 415 -5.27 32.43 17.66
CA ILE A 415 -6.28 33.12 16.86
C ILE A 415 -7.58 33.25 17.65
N ASP A 416 -8.00 32.21 18.39
CA ASP A 416 -9.19 32.28 19.23
C ASP A 416 -9.02 33.32 20.36
N LEU A 417 -7.84 33.40 20.99
CA LEU A 417 -7.53 34.37 22.02
C LEU A 417 -7.52 35.82 21.47
N GLU A 418 -6.97 36.05 20.28
CA GLU A 418 -7.01 37.35 19.62
C GLU A 418 -8.44 37.76 19.24
N THR A 419 -9.23 36.80 18.74
CA THR A 419 -10.64 37.05 18.37
C THR A 419 -11.48 37.38 19.59
N ILE A 420 -11.26 36.70 20.72
CA ILE A 420 -11.91 36.99 22.01
C ILE A 420 -11.46 38.37 22.53
N GLN A 421 -10.19 38.73 22.40
CA GLN A 421 -9.63 39.99 22.87
C GLN A 421 -10.15 41.16 22.05
N ILE A 422 -10.31 41.01 20.73
CA ILE A 422 -10.95 42.00 19.85
C ILE A 422 -12.45 42.19 20.20
N ALA A 423 -13.14 41.09 20.54
CA ALA A 423 -14.55 41.14 20.96
C ALA A 423 -14.74 41.79 22.36
N LEU A 424 -13.71 41.75 23.20
CA LEU A 424 -13.73 42.34 24.55
C LEU A 424 -13.15 43.76 24.65
N ASP A 425 -12.62 44.31 23.56
CA ASP A 425 -12.10 45.71 23.58
C ASP A 425 -13.25 46.71 23.64
N PRO A 426 -13.39 47.51 24.74
CA PRO A 426 -14.48 48.47 24.91
C PRO A 426 -14.51 49.58 23.87
N LYS A 427 -13.47 49.73 23.05
CA LYS A 427 -13.37 50.76 21.98
C LYS A 427 -14.08 50.36 20.70
N SER A 428 -14.56 49.14 20.56
CA SER A 428 -15.29 48.68 19.37
C SER A 428 -16.81 49.01 19.43
N ILE A 429 -17.28 49.55 20.53
CA ILE A 429 -18.68 49.98 20.68
C ILE A 429 -18.72 51.52 20.57
N VAL A 430 -18.63 52.02 19.36
CA VAL A 430 -19.03 53.41 19.05
C VAL A 430 -20.47 53.36 18.53
N PRO A 431 -21.45 53.90 19.28
CA PRO A 431 -22.81 54.01 18.74
C PRO A 431 -22.81 55.10 17.66
N LYS A 432 -23.18 54.71 16.46
CA LYS A 432 -23.52 55.71 15.43
C LYS A 432 -24.75 56.47 15.95
N GLN A 433 -24.59 57.77 16.15
CA GLN A 433 -25.72 58.67 16.34
C GLN A 433 -26.48 58.78 15.02
N ASP A 434 -27.71 58.28 15.03
CA ASP A 434 -28.68 58.47 13.96
C ASP A 434 -29.22 59.89 14.02
N GLU A 435 -29.00 60.64 12.95
CA GLU A 435 -29.79 61.86 12.67
C GLU A 435 -31.17 61.43 12.12
N GLU A 436 -32.19 61.80 12.85
CA GLU A 436 -33.61 61.66 12.44
C GLU A 436 -33.87 62.39 11.12
N LYS A 437 -34.42 61.73 10.14
CA LYS A 437 -35.46 62.27 9.25
C LYS A 437 -36.43 61.19 8.88
N GLY A 438 -37.69 61.43 9.32
CA GLY A 438 -38.78 60.54 9.17
C GLY A 438 -39.26 60.29 7.76
N SER A 439 -39.72 59.11 7.52
CA SER A 439 -40.83 58.81 6.60
C SER A 439 -41.36 57.39 6.90
N SER A 440 -42.63 57.40 7.23
CA SER A 440 -43.45 56.21 7.46
C SER A 440 -43.65 55.38 6.19
N VAL A 441 -43.32 54.11 6.21
CA VAL A 441 -43.98 53.12 5.35
C VAL A 441 -44.08 51.78 6.09
N GLN A 442 -45.23 51.17 5.97
CA GLN A 442 -45.79 50.00 6.65
C GLN A 442 -44.95 48.72 6.50
N MET A 443 -44.95 47.95 7.59
CA MET A 443 -44.58 46.51 7.61
C MET A 443 -45.61 45.70 6.85
N GLU A 444 -45.13 44.87 5.92
CA GLU A 444 -45.80 43.62 5.59
C GLU A 444 -44.77 42.45 5.73
N ALA A 445 -45.18 41.53 6.58
CA ALA A 445 -44.45 40.30 6.79
C ALA A 445 -44.76 39.32 5.64
N VAL A 446 -43.72 38.80 5.01
CA VAL A 446 -43.87 37.61 4.17
C VAL A 446 -42.99 36.51 4.78
N VAL A 447 -43.71 35.54 5.35
CA VAL A 447 -43.23 34.22 5.69
C VAL A 447 -43.36 33.36 4.43
N GLU A 448 -42.28 32.90 3.88
CA GLU A 448 -42.35 31.78 2.92
C GLU A 448 -41.45 30.62 3.35
N GLN A 449 -42.14 29.55 3.69
CA GLN A 449 -41.61 28.19 3.75
C GLN A 449 -41.27 27.72 2.35
N THR A 450 -40.12 27.06 2.20
CA THR A 450 -40.00 26.09 1.10
C THR A 450 -39.31 24.86 1.61
N ILE A 451 -40.10 23.81 1.70
CA ILE A 451 -39.72 22.40 1.74
C ILE A 451 -39.58 21.96 0.29
N ILE A 452 -38.46 21.40 -0.10
CA ILE A 452 -38.35 20.17 -0.91
C ILE A 452 -36.94 19.62 -0.73
#